data_d27bac1cbc60283d7d675e1df5d965fd
#
_entry.id   d27bac1cbc60283d7d675e1df5d965fd
#
_cell.length_a   1.000
_cell.length_b   1.000
_cell.length_c   1.000
_cell.angle_alpha   90.00
_cell.angle_beta   90.00
_cell.angle_gamma   90.00
#
_symmetry.space_group_name_H-M   'P 1'
#
loop_
_entity.id
_entity.type
_entity.pdbx_description
1 polymer ?
#
loop_
_entity_poly.entity_id
_entity_poly.type
_entity_poly.pdbx_seq_one_letter_code
_entity_poly.pdbx_strand_id
1 'polypeptide(L)'
;MKVVTLCGSMKFQDEIMKIAKKLALDGDCVLTTVYMVTQHPEIIDEEIKRLKKEQLKRIELSDEIFVVNVNGYVGESTIAEIEYGKR
;
A
#
# COMPACT_ATOMS: atom_id res chain seq x y z
N MET A 1 14.54 1.81 -13.96
CA MET A 1 13.38 1.11 -13.40
C MET A 1 12.69 2.01 -12.39
N LYS A 2 11.42 2.25 -12.59
CA LYS A 2 10.63 3.11 -11.69
C LYS A 2 10.16 2.32 -10.48
N VAL A 3 10.24 2.93 -9.30
CA VAL A 3 9.75 2.33 -8.05
C VAL A 3 8.37 2.93 -7.75
N VAL A 4 7.36 2.08 -7.64
CA VAL A 4 5.97 2.48 -7.41
C VAL A 4 5.47 1.82 -6.13
N THR A 5 4.97 2.63 -5.20
CA THR A 5 4.32 2.11 -4.00
C THR A 5 2.82 2.15 -4.18
N LEU A 6 2.16 1.01 -3.96
CA LEU A 6 0.71 0.91 -4.03
C LEU A 6 0.10 1.29 -2.69
N CYS A 7 -0.85 2.20 -2.74
CA CYS A 7 -1.62 2.64 -1.57
C CYS A 7 -3.08 2.27 -1.77
N GLY A 8 -3.70 1.71 -0.76
CA GLY A 8 -5.10 1.33 -0.84
C GLY A 8 -5.56 0.66 0.44
N SER A 9 -6.86 0.51 0.57
CA SER A 9 -7.42 -0.18 1.73
C SER A 9 -7.12 -1.67 1.67
N MET A 10 -6.74 -2.26 2.79
CA MET A 10 -6.53 -3.71 2.90
C MET A 10 -7.79 -4.50 2.53
N LYS A 11 -8.94 -3.87 2.58
CA LYS A 11 -10.22 -4.41 2.15
C LYS A 11 -10.19 -4.84 0.67
N PHE A 12 -9.35 -4.20 -0.16
CA PHE A 12 -9.25 -4.44 -1.59
C PHE A 12 -7.96 -5.13 -1.98
N GLN A 13 -7.50 -6.03 -1.13
CA GLN A 13 -6.26 -6.76 -1.34
C GLN A 13 -6.16 -7.42 -2.72
N ASP A 14 -7.24 -8.05 -3.17
CA ASP A 14 -7.25 -8.76 -4.46
C ASP A 14 -7.03 -7.79 -5.62
N GLU A 15 -7.69 -6.65 -5.60
CA GLU A 15 -7.55 -5.61 -6.63
C GLU A 15 -6.13 -5.05 -6.62
N ILE A 16 -5.60 -4.79 -5.43
CA ILE A 16 -4.23 -4.27 -5.28
C ILE A 16 -3.22 -5.26 -5.86
N MET A 17 -3.39 -6.55 -5.58
CA MET A 17 -2.47 -7.57 -6.07
C MET A 17 -2.54 -7.73 -7.59
N LYS A 18 -3.72 -7.57 -8.19
CA LYS A 18 -3.87 -7.59 -9.64
C LYS A 18 -3.12 -6.44 -10.28
N ILE A 19 -3.24 -5.25 -9.72
CA ILE A 19 -2.55 -4.06 -10.21
C ILE A 19 -1.05 -4.21 -10.03
N ALA A 20 -0.62 -4.74 -8.88
CA ALA A 20 0.79 -4.99 -8.60
C ALA A 20 1.41 -5.90 -9.67
N LYS A 21 0.70 -6.97 -10.01
CA LYS A 21 1.16 -7.90 -11.03
C LYS A 21 1.30 -7.21 -12.39
N LYS A 22 0.30 -6.42 -12.77
CA LYS A 22 0.31 -5.70 -14.04
C LYS A 22 1.49 -4.75 -14.12
N LEU A 23 1.70 -3.94 -13.10
CA LEU A 23 2.80 -2.98 -13.06
C LEU A 23 4.16 -3.68 -13.08
N ALA A 24 4.29 -4.78 -12.35
CA ALA A 24 5.53 -5.55 -12.32
C ALA A 24 5.85 -6.13 -13.70
N LEU A 25 4.85 -6.62 -14.41
CA LEU A 25 5.03 -7.15 -15.76
C LEU A 25 5.38 -6.05 -16.77
N ASP A 26 4.97 -4.82 -16.48
CA ASP A 26 5.30 -3.64 -17.31
C ASP A 26 6.71 -3.10 -17.01
N GLY A 27 7.40 -3.70 -16.05
CA GLY A 27 8.78 -3.33 -15.75
C GLY A 27 8.99 -2.42 -14.55
N ASP A 28 7.95 -2.16 -13.78
CA ASP A 28 8.06 -1.33 -12.57
C ASP A 28 8.45 -2.17 -11.35
N CYS A 29 9.20 -1.55 -10.44
CA CYS A 29 9.48 -2.17 -9.15
C CYS A 29 8.34 -1.80 -8.19
N VAL A 30 7.53 -2.77 -7.84
CA VAL A 30 6.30 -2.53 -7.05
C VAL A 30 6.53 -2.81 -5.58
N LEU A 31 6.18 -1.83 -4.75
CA LEU A 31 6.19 -1.95 -3.29
C LEU A 31 4.75 -1.89 -2.79
N THR A 32 4.40 -2.75 -1.86
CA THR A 32 3.05 -2.79 -1.31
C THR A 32 3.08 -3.18 0.17
N THR A 33 2.01 -2.85 0.89
CA THR A 33 1.83 -3.27 2.27
C THR A 33 1.83 -4.78 2.37
N VAL A 34 2.37 -5.31 3.46
CA VAL A 34 2.29 -6.74 3.74
C VAL A 34 0.86 -7.05 4.16
N TYR A 35 0.21 -7.89 3.39
CA TYR A 35 -1.15 -8.33 3.71
C TYR A 35 -1.09 -9.63 4.49
N MET A 36 -1.86 -9.68 5.56
CA MET A 36 -1.97 -10.90 6.34
C MET A 36 -3.04 -11.77 5.72
N VAL A 37 -2.65 -12.96 5.30
CA VAL A 37 -3.54 -13.93 4.65
C VAL A 37 -4.60 -14.45 5.61
N THR A 38 -4.30 -14.41 6.90
CA THR A 38 -5.25 -14.80 7.94
C THR A 38 -5.41 -13.62 8.89
N GLN A 39 -6.64 -13.37 9.30
CA GLN A 39 -6.87 -12.40 10.35
C GLN A 39 -6.30 -12.99 11.63
N HIS A 40 -5.20 -12.41 12.08
CA HIS A 40 -4.64 -12.78 13.37
C HIS A 40 -5.24 -11.85 14.41
N PRO A 41 -6.15 -12.35 15.28
CA PRO A 41 -6.68 -11.54 16.36
C PRO A 41 -5.60 -11.17 17.39
N GLU A 42 -4.39 -11.65 17.17
CA GLU A 42 -3.24 -11.44 18.03
C GLU A 42 -2.38 -10.25 17.63
N ILE A 43 -2.72 -9.54 16.55
CA ILE A 43 -1.97 -8.35 16.16
C ILE A 43 -2.24 -7.26 17.17
N ILE A 44 -1.20 -6.88 17.90
CA ILE A 44 -1.28 -5.81 18.89
C ILE A 44 -1.12 -4.45 18.21
N ASP A 45 -1.59 -3.40 18.87
CA ASP A 45 -1.55 -2.04 18.35
C ASP A 45 -0.14 -1.58 17.95
N GLU A 46 0.88 -2.03 18.67
CA GLU A 46 2.26 -1.70 18.38
C GLU A 46 2.71 -2.26 17.02
N GLU A 47 2.28 -3.47 16.68
CA GLU A 47 2.60 -4.08 15.39
C GLU A 47 1.90 -3.33 14.25
N ILE A 48 0.66 -2.91 14.47
CA ILE A 48 -0.07 -2.12 13.50
C ILE A 48 0.64 -0.79 13.25
N LYS A 49 1.11 -0.12 14.30
CA LYS A 49 1.87 1.12 14.18
C LYS A 49 3.17 0.92 13.39
N ARG A 50 3.85 -0.20 13.62
CA ARG A 50 5.08 -0.53 12.89
C ARG A 50 4.79 -0.74 11.42
N LEU A 51 3.73 -1.48 11.08
CA LEU A 51 3.35 -1.71 9.70
C LEU A 51 3.01 -0.41 8.98
N LYS A 52 2.37 0.53 9.68
CA LYS A 52 2.09 1.85 9.11
C LYS A 52 3.37 2.64 8.83
N LYS A 53 4.33 2.59 9.73
CA LYS A 53 5.63 3.24 9.54
C LYS A 53 6.38 2.64 8.35
N GLU A 54 6.32 1.32 8.21
CA GLU A 54 6.94 0.63 7.08
C GLU A 54 6.34 1.07 5.75
N GLN A 55 5.03 1.28 5.71
CA GLN A 55 4.37 1.75 4.50
C GLN A 55 4.82 3.18 4.15
N LEU A 56 4.94 4.05 5.13
CA LEU A 56 5.46 5.41 4.89
C LEU A 56 6.90 5.37 4.36
N LYS A 57 7.69 4.42 4.84
CA LYS A 57 9.06 4.26 4.36
C LYS A 57 9.07 3.81 2.90
N ARG A 58 8.15 2.92 2.51
CA ARG A 58 8.02 2.51 1.12
C ARG A 58 7.70 3.70 0.22
N ILE A 59 6.82 4.59 0.68
CA ILE A 59 6.47 5.81 -0.04
C ILE A 59 7.70 6.70 -0.22
N GLU A 60 8.51 6.86 0.83
CA GLU A 60 9.75 7.64 0.74
C GLU A 60 10.72 7.07 -0.28
N LEU A 61 10.80 5.74 -0.41
CA LEU A 61 11.73 5.07 -1.32
C LEU A 61 11.24 5.02 -2.76
N SER A 62 9.99 5.36 -3.00
CA SER A 62 9.39 5.22 -4.33
C SER A 62 9.47 6.51 -5.15
N ASP A 63 9.44 6.34 -6.46
CA ASP A 63 9.39 7.47 -7.40
C ASP A 63 7.98 8.02 -7.55
N GLU A 64 6.99 7.14 -7.42
CA GLU A 64 5.58 7.52 -7.43
C GLU A 64 4.76 6.59 -6.57
N ILE A 65 3.55 7.05 -6.23
CA ILE A 65 2.56 6.21 -5.56
C ILE A 65 1.38 6.01 -6.50
N PHE A 66 0.78 4.82 -6.41
CA PHE A 66 -0.42 4.47 -7.17
C PHE A 66 -1.52 4.18 -6.16
N VAL A 67 -2.58 4.97 -6.19
CA VAL A 67 -3.70 4.82 -5.25
C VAL A 67 -4.75 3.91 -5.87
N VAL A 68 -5.01 2.78 -5.22
CA VAL A 68 -6.05 1.85 -5.65
C VAL A 68 -7.37 2.29 -5.04
N ASN A 69 -8.28 2.68 -5.92
CA ASN A 69 -9.58 3.20 -5.55
C ASN A 69 -10.65 2.29 -6.16
N VAL A 70 -11.45 1.66 -5.31
CA VAL A 70 -12.54 0.78 -5.76
C VAL A 70 -13.85 1.45 -5.41
N ASN A 71 -14.64 1.76 -6.43
CA ASN A 71 -15.95 2.42 -6.29
C ASN A 71 -15.89 3.74 -5.51
N GLY A 72 -14.78 4.47 -5.63
CA GLY A 72 -14.62 5.75 -4.95
C GLY A 72 -14.22 5.64 -3.48
N TYR A 73 -14.01 4.43 -2.96
CA TYR A 73 -13.64 4.26 -1.57
C TYR A 73 -12.13 4.45 -1.36
N VAL A 74 -11.80 5.36 -0.49
CA VAL A 74 -10.42 5.58 -0.04
C VAL A 74 -10.45 5.64 1.49
N GLY A 75 -9.80 4.68 2.15
CA GLY A 75 -9.78 4.62 3.62
C GLY A 75 -8.92 5.72 4.25
N GLU A 76 -9.13 5.99 5.53
CA GLU A 76 -8.38 7.02 6.26
C GLU A 76 -6.88 6.80 6.20
N SER A 77 -6.42 5.57 6.37
CA SER A 77 -5.00 5.25 6.28
C SER A 77 -4.42 5.58 4.91
N THR A 78 -5.19 5.32 3.86
CA THR A 78 -4.77 5.61 2.49
C THR A 78 -4.68 7.12 2.27
N ILE A 79 -5.62 7.88 2.80
CA ILE A 79 -5.60 9.35 2.71
C ILE A 79 -4.33 9.88 3.38
N ALA A 80 -3.98 9.37 4.56
CA ALA A 80 -2.76 9.77 5.26
C ALA A 80 -1.50 9.45 4.43
N GLU A 81 -1.48 8.30 3.76
CA GLU A 81 -0.37 7.92 2.88
C GLU A 81 -0.24 8.85 1.69
N ILE A 82 -1.36 9.26 1.09
CA ILE A 82 -1.38 10.19 -0.03
C ILE A 82 -0.80 11.55 0.41
N GLU A 83 -1.25 12.05 1.54
CA GLU A 83 -0.75 13.32 2.07
C GLU A 83 0.75 13.26 2.35
N TYR A 84 1.22 12.14 2.89
CA TYR A 84 2.64 11.92 3.14
C TYR A 84 3.44 11.92 1.83
N GLY A 85 2.93 11.27 0.81
CA GLY A 85 3.59 11.17 -0.50
C GLY A 85 3.70 12.49 -1.25
N LYS A 86 2.89 13.50 -0.89
CA LYS A 86 2.94 14.82 -1.50
C LYS A 86 4.04 15.71 -0.92
N ARG A 87 4.66 15.28 0.14
CA ARG A 87 5.76 16.02 0.76
C ARG A 87 7.08 15.76 0.01
#